data_1b98300451408ae37ccfd36338b5503e
#
_entry.id   1b98300451408ae37ccfd36338b5503e
#
_cell.length_a   1.000
_cell.length_b   1.000
_cell.length_c   1.000
_cell.angle_alpha   90.00
_cell.angle_beta   90.00
_cell.angle_gamma   90.00
#
_symmetry.space_group_name_H-M   'P 1'
#
loop_
_entity.id
_entity.type
_entity.pdbx_description
1 polymer ?
#
loop_
_entity_poly.entity_id
_entity_poly.type
_entity_poly.pdbx_seq_one_letter_code
_entity_poly.pdbx_strand_id
1 'polypeptide(L)'
;MALEKFAFKVLSKDKYARCGLIRTHRGNIQTPAFMPVGTQATVKACTINDIKKTGSQIILGNTYHLMIRPGLERIKRVGGLHNFMNCDLPILTDSGGFQVMSLSKLNKIDREKGAIFNSHVDGKKFYLSPEESIKIQLGLNSDIVMIMDECPKKNEDYNLIKKSMDLSLYWALRSKKAFGKNPHKALFGIVQGGLFKDLR
;
A
#
# COMPACT_ATOMS: atom_id res chain seq x y z
N MET A 1 -20.66 4.35 -19.25
CA MET A 1 -20.13 5.54 -18.55
C MET A 1 -18.60 5.47 -18.52
N ALA A 2 -17.91 6.56 -18.87
CA ALA A 2 -16.46 6.62 -18.70
C ALA A 2 -16.13 6.59 -17.21
N LEU A 3 -15.13 5.77 -16.81
CA LEU A 3 -14.67 5.71 -15.42
C LEU A 3 -14.10 7.09 -15.01
N GLU A 4 -14.47 7.56 -13.82
CA GLU A 4 -13.97 8.83 -13.28
C GLU A 4 -12.45 8.73 -13.04
N LYS A 5 -11.71 9.78 -13.43
CA LYS A 5 -10.27 9.85 -13.21
C LYS A 5 -9.98 10.10 -11.73
N PHE A 6 -8.89 9.50 -11.23
CA PHE A 6 -8.39 9.79 -9.89
C PHE A 6 -7.99 11.27 -9.77
N ALA A 7 -8.46 11.94 -8.72
CA ALA A 7 -8.14 13.34 -8.47
C ALA A 7 -8.08 13.66 -6.98
N PHE A 8 -7.31 14.69 -6.62
CA PHE A 8 -7.26 15.23 -5.26
C PHE A 8 -7.49 16.73 -5.30
N LYS A 9 -8.36 17.23 -4.41
CA LYS A 9 -8.65 18.67 -4.26
C LYS A 9 -8.52 19.05 -2.79
N VAL A 10 -7.75 20.10 -2.50
CA VAL A 10 -7.76 20.74 -1.17
C VAL A 10 -9.03 21.58 -1.07
N LEU A 11 -9.81 21.39 -0.02
CA LEU A 11 -11.07 22.11 0.24
C LEU A 11 -10.87 23.29 1.18
N SER A 12 -10.09 23.10 2.25
CA SER A 12 -9.78 24.17 3.21
C SER A 12 -8.39 23.98 3.81
N LYS A 13 -7.84 25.07 4.33
CA LYS A 13 -6.53 25.11 5.00
C LYS A 13 -6.62 25.95 6.26
N ASP A 14 -5.90 25.53 7.30
CA ASP A 14 -5.59 26.32 8.47
C ASP A 14 -4.11 26.14 8.79
N LYS A 15 -3.30 27.17 8.54
CA LYS A 15 -1.83 27.10 8.61
C LYS A 15 -1.28 25.92 7.80
N TYR A 16 -0.71 24.90 8.46
CA TYR A 16 -0.18 23.68 7.85
C TYR A 16 -1.20 22.56 7.74
N ALA A 17 -2.33 22.65 8.44
CA ALA A 17 -3.41 21.69 8.34
C ALA A 17 -4.22 21.91 7.05
N ARG A 18 -4.75 20.82 6.49
CA ARG A 18 -5.64 20.90 5.34
C ARG A 18 -6.68 19.78 5.35
N CYS A 19 -7.87 20.12 4.91
CA CYS A 19 -8.90 19.16 4.52
C CYS A 19 -8.94 19.05 3.00
N GLY A 20 -9.19 17.87 2.49
CA GLY A 20 -9.24 17.62 1.06
C GLY A 20 -10.25 16.56 0.68
N LEU A 21 -10.38 16.34 -0.61
CA LEU A 21 -11.24 15.34 -1.22
C LEU A 21 -10.44 14.55 -2.25
N ILE A 22 -10.31 13.25 -2.04
CA ILE A 22 -9.83 12.32 -3.04
C ILE A 22 -11.07 11.78 -3.78
N ARG A 23 -11.06 11.88 -5.11
CA ARG A 23 -12.07 11.27 -5.98
C ARG A 23 -11.51 10.01 -6.60
N THR A 24 -12.25 8.94 -6.50
CA THR A 24 -11.96 7.67 -7.16
C THR A 24 -13.19 7.24 -7.95
N HIS A 25 -13.03 6.30 -8.86
CA HIS A 25 -14.19 5.74 -9.59
C HIS A 25 -15.14 4.90 -8.70
N ARG A 26 -14.76 4.65 -7.43
CA ARG A 26 -15.55 3.92 -6.43
C ARG A 26 -16.15 4.80 -5.35
N GLY A 27 -15.88 6.09 -5.39
CA GLY A 27 -16.40 7.05 -4.42
C GLY A 27 -15.38 8.07 -3.98
N ASN A 28 -15.82 8.94 -3.09
CA ASN A 28 -15.06 10.06 -2.57
C ASN A 28 -14.51 9.73 -1.17
N ILE A 29 -13.29 10.20 -0.89
CA ILE A 29 -12.64 10.07 0.41
C ILE A 29 -12.33 11.47 0.92
N GLN A 30 -12.96 11.88 2.00
CA GLN A 30 -12.63 13.12 2.71
C GLN A 30 -11.34 12.93 3.50
N THR A 31 -10.41 13.86 3.39
CA THR A 31 -9.13 13.80 4.12
C THR A 31 -9.02 14.92 5.15
N PRO A 32 -8.43 14.65 6.33
CA PRO A 32 -7.77 13.40 6.73
C PRO A 32 -8.78 12.25 6.90
N ALA A 33 -8.36 11.02 6.56
CA ALA A 33 -9.19 9.83 6.65
C ALA A 33 -8.48 8.71 7.41
N PHE A 34 -9.21 7.99 8.24
CA PHE A 34 -8.75 6.74 8.83
C PHE A 34 -9.09 5.58 7.88
N MET A 35 -8.17 4.65 7.74
CA MET A 35 -8.31 3.46 6.90
C MET A 35 -8.35 2.22 7.79
N PRO A 36 -9.52 1.59 8.03
CA PRO A 36 -9.59 0.30 8.70
C PRO A 36 -8.73 -0.74 7.98
N VAL A 37 -7.98 -1.54 8.75
CA VAL A 37 -7.02 -2.49 8.19
C VAL A 37 -7.67 -3.84 7.96
N GLY A 38 -7.83 -4.20 6.68
CA GLY A 38 -8.31 -5.49 6.21
C GLY A 38 -7.16 -6.42 5.80
N THR A 39 -6.39 -6.92 6.77
CA THR A 39 -5.12 -7.64 6.56
C THR A 39 -5.22 -8.80 5.58
N GLN A 40 -6.22 -9.64 5.71
CA GLN A 40 -6.47 -10.80 4.84
C GLN A 40 -7.82 -10.67 4.11
N ALA A 41 -8.04 -9.49 3.51
CA ALA A 41 -9.30 -9.14 2.88
C ALA A 41 -10.50 -9.11 3.86
N THR A 42 -10.23 -8.86 5.14
CA THR A 42 -11.26 -8.68 6.16
C THR A 42 -10.73 -7.82 7.30
N VAL A 43 -11.55 -6.92 7.79
CA VAL A 43 -11.33 -6.22 9.07
C VAL A 43 -11.85 -7.13 10.17
N LYS A 44 -10.96 -7.53 11.10
CA LYS A 44 -11.29 -8.51 12.13
C LYS A 44 -12.55 -8.11 12.91
N ALA A 45 -13.46 -9.08 13.08
CA ALA A 45 -14.73 -8.95 13.80
C ALA A 45 -15.70 -7.88 13.24
N CYS A 46 -15.50 -7.38 12.01
CA CYS A 46 -16.37 -6.41 11.36
C CYS A 46 -16.81 -6.90 9.99
N THR A 47 -18.08 -6.76 9.68
CA THR A 47 -18.58 -6.90 8.31
C THR A 47 -18.32 -5.60 7.53
N ILE A 48 -18.41 -5.64 6.21
CA ILE A 48 -18.32 -4.42 5.38
C ILE A 48 -19.39 -3.40 5.74
N ASN A 49 -20.58 -3.88 6.12
CA ASN A 49 -21.67 -2.99 6.58
C ASN A 49 -21.33 -2.30 7.90
N ASP A 50 -20.68 -2.99 8.83
CA ASP A 50 -20.25 -2.37 10.08
C ASP A 50 -19.20 -1.28 9.82
N ILE A 51 -18.25 -1.54 8.92
CA ILE A 51 -17.26 -0.54 8.51
C ILE A 51 -17.93 0.69 7.88
N LYS A 52 -18.90 0.49 6.99
CA LYS A 52 -19.66 1.61 6.41
C LYS A 52 -20.40 2.43 7.46
N LYS A 53 -21.00 1.77 8.46
CA LYS A 53 -21.70 2.45 9.58
C LYS A 53 -20.76 3.32 10.42
N THR A 54 -19.45 3.05 10.47
CA THR A 54 -18.47 3.93 11.13
C THR A 54 -18.19 5.21 10.36
N GLY A 55 -18.69 5.35 9.13
CA GLY A 55 -18.37 6.45 8.23
C GLY A 55 -17.04 6.30 7.50
N SER A 56 -16.38 5.14 7.58
CA SER A 56 -15.14 4.87 6.85
C SER A 56 -15.38 4.87 5.35
N GLN A 57 -14.56 5.60 4.60
CA GLN A 57 -14.70 5.80 3.16
C GLN A 57 -13.64 5.06 2.34
N ILE A 58 -12.74 4.34 3.01
CA ILE A 58 -11.63 3.60 2.40
C ILE A 58 -11.20 2.48 3.34
N ILE A 59 -10.70 1.36 2.77
CA ILE A 59 -10.12 0.24 3.52
C ILE A 59 -8.67 0.04 3.07
N LEU A 60 -7.80 -0.40 3.98
CA LEU A 60 -6.43 -0.79 3.67
C LEU A 60 -6.30 -2.32 3.64
N GLY A 61 -5.73 -2.85 2.55
CA GLY A 61 -5.35 -4.26 2.41
C GLY A 61 -3.83 -4.45 2.48
N ASN A 62 -3.36 -5.56 3.07
CA ASN A 62 -1.93 -5.83 3.18
C ASN A 62 -1.47 -6.78 2.06
N THR A 63 -0.69 -6.27 1.13
CA THR A 63 -0.18 -7.00 -0.04
C THR A 63 0.58 -8.26 0.34
N TYR A 64 1.45 -8.21 1.34
CA TYR A 64 2.19 -9.37 1.83
C TYR A 64 1.28 -10.54 2.18
N HIS A 65 0.25 -10.30 2.99
CA HIS A 65 -0.67 -11.35 3.41
C HIS A 65 -1.49 -11.89 2.24
N LEU A 66 -2.00 -11.00 1.41
CA LEU A 66 -2.86 -11.35 0.27
C LEU A 66 -2.12 -12.14 -0.82
N MET A 67 -0.83 -11.84 -1.06
CA MET A 67 -0.02 -12.58 -2.04
C MET A 67 0.33 -13.99 -1.57
N ILE A 68 0.51 -14.20 -0.26
CA ILE A 68 0.80 -15.52 0.31
C ILE A 68 -0.48 -16.33 0.42
N ARG A 69 -1.54 -15.75 0.99
CA ARG A 69 -2.82 -16.42 1.21
C ARG A 69 -3.98 -15.42 1.18
N PRO A 70 -4.96 -15.58 0.28
CA PRO A 70 -5.25 -16.73 -0.58
C PRO A 70 -4.40 -16.83 -1.85
N GLY A 71 -3.56 -15.84 -2.14
CA GLY A 71 -2.72 -15.75 -3.33
C GLY A 71 -3.35 -14.89 -4.43
N LEU A 72 -2.49 -14.19 -5.16
CA LEU A 72 -2.89 -13.23 -6.19
C LEU A 72 -3.82 -13.83 -7.25
N GLU A 73 -3.51 -15.02 -7.73
CA GLU A 73 -4.27 -15.64 -8.84
C GLU A 73 -5.71 -15.99 -8.46
N ARG A 74 -5.97 -16.34 -7.19
CA ARG A 74 -7.35 -16.56 -6.71
C ARG A 74 -8.15 -15.27 -6.69
N ILE A 75 -7.54 -14.18 -6.20
CA ILE A 75 -8.19 -12.86 -6.14
C ILE A 75 -8.45 -12.33 -7.55
N LYS A 76 -7.53 -12.51 -8.48
CA LYS A 76 -7.73 -12.15 -9.90
C LYS A 76 -8.90 -12.87 -10.54
N ARG A 77 -9.05 -14.19 -10.30
CA ARG A 77 -10.14 -14.99 -10.89
C ARG A 77 -11.53 -14.48 -10.53
N VAL A 78 -11.69 -13.89 -9.35
CA VAL A 78 -12.97 -13.31 -8.93
C VAL A 78 -13.11 -11.82 -9.30
N GLY A 79 -12.16 -11.25 -10.07
CA GLY A 79 -12.21 -9.87 -10.54
C GLY A 79 -11.57 -8.84 -9.61
N GLY A 80 -10.74 -9.28 -8.66
CA GLY A 80 -9.99 -8.41 -7.76
C GLY A 80 -10.52 -8.40 -6.32
N LEU A 81 -9.87 -7.56 -5.50
CA LEU A 81 -10.07 -7.56 -4.06
C LEU A 81 -11.48 -7.08 -3.66
N HIS A 82 -12.06 -6.15 -4.40
CA HIS A 82 -13.42 -5.66 -4.14
C HIS A 82 -14.46 -6.78 -4.24
N ASN A 83 -14.42 -7.57 -5.30
CA ASN A 83 -15.32 -8.72 -5.45
C ASN A 83 -15.04 -9.80 -4.41
N PHE A 84 -13.76 -10.04 -4.11
CA PHE A 84 -13.36 -11.02 -3.10
C PHE A 84 -13.84 -10.66 -1.70
N MET A 85 -13.85 -9.37 -1.35
CA MET A 85 -14.34 -8.84 -0.07
C MET A 85 -15.84 -8.53 -0.06
N ASN A 86 -16.49 -8.56 -1.22
CA ASN A 86 -17.83 -7.99 -1.41
C ASN A 86 -17.90 -6.54 -0.89
N CYS A 87 -16.96 -5.72 -1.32
CA CYS A 87 -16.76 -4.34 -0.84
C CYS A 87 -16.73 -3.38 -2.03
N ASP A 88 -17.54 -2.34 -1.98
CA ASP A 88 -17.61 -1.25 -2.98
C ASP A 88 -16.81 0.00 -2.58
N LEU A 89 -16.29 0.07 -1.34
CA LEU A 89 -15.43 1.17 -0.90
C LEU A 89 -14.10 1.16 -1.64
N PRO A 90 -13.48 2.33 -1.86
CA PRO A 90 -12.09 2.41 -2.29
C PRO A 90 -11.15 1.57 -1.43
N ILE A 91 -10.17 0.93 -2.05
CA ILE A 91 -9.17 0.11 -1.36
C ILE A 91 -7.78 0.64 -1.67
N LEU A 92 -7.00 0.91 -0.61
CA LEU A 92 -5.56 1.10 -0.68
C LEU A 92 -4.88 -0.22 -0.33
N THR A 93 -3.85 -0.62 -1.09
CA THR A 93 -2.95 -1.69 -0.66
C THR A 93 -1.57 -1.13 -0.35
N ASP A 94 -0.97 -1.62 0.74
CA ASP A 94 0.43 -1.33 1.04
C ASP A 94 1.39 -2.05 0.07
N SER A 95 2.69 -1.73 0.15
CA SER A 95 3.70 -2.36 -0.70
C SER A 95 4.06 -3.78 -0.29
N GLY A 96 3.74 -4.19 0.93
CA GLY A 96 4.20 -5.44 1.57
C GLY A 96 5.58 -5.35 2.21
N GLY A 97 6.34 -4.28 2.01
CA GLY A 97 7.72 -4.13 2.50
C GLY A 97 7.81 -4.19 4.03
N PHE A 98 6.94 -3.48 4.74
CA PHE A 98 6.93 -3.48 6.21
C PHE A 98 6.71 -4.88 6.80
N GLN A 99 5.76 -5.65 6.27
CA GLN A 99 5.45 -6.99 6.77
C GLN A 99 6.60 -7.97 6.48
N VAL A 100 7.30 -7.83 5.36
CA VAL A 100 8.51 -8.59 5.08
C VAL A 100 9.54 -8.34 6.18
N MET A 101 9.78 -7.08 6.55
CA MET A 101 10.76 -6.73 7.58
C MET A 101 10.34 -7.18 8.98
N SER A 102 9.05 -7.12 9.31
CA SER A 102 8.53 -7.39 10.66
C SER A 102 8.21 -8.86 10.93
N LEU A 103 7.78 -9.63 9.92
CA LEU A 103 7.25 -10.99 10.11
C LEU A 103 8.19 -12.09 9.63
N SER A 104 9.13 -11.80 8.75
CA SER A 104 10.02 -12.83 8.22
C SER A 104 11.33 -12.88 9.02
N LYS A 105 11.61 -14.07 9.58
CA LYS A 105 12.85 -14.31 10.36
C LYS A 105 14.11 -14.34 9.50
N LEU A 106 13.96 -14.65 8.21
CA LEU A 106 15.04 -14.75 7.23
C LEU A 106 14.71 -13.83 6.07
N ASN A 107 15.05 -12.54 6.22
CA ASN A 107 14.94 -11.57 5.16
C ASN A 107 16.31 -11.03 4.77
N LYS A 108 16.45 -10.72 3.51
CA LYS A 108 17.61 -10.02 2.96
C LYS A 108 17.09 -8.89 2.07
N ILE A 109 17.60 -7.70 2.32
CA ILE A 109 17.36 -6.56 1.46
C ILE A 109 18.49 -6.48 0.43
N ASP A 110 18.10 -6.44 -0.83
CA ASP A 110 19.01 -6.29 -1.97
C ASP A 110 18.53 -5.10 -2.80
N ARG A 111 19.43 -4.18 -3.10
CA ARG A 111 19.09 -2.94 -3.81
C ARG A 111 18.35 -3.19 -5.13
N GLU A 112 18.82 -4.19 -5.89
CA GLU A 112 18.27 -4.49 -7.22
C GLU A 112 17.13 -5.49 -7.17
N LYS A 113 17.26 -6.54 -6.37
CA LYS A 113 16.29 -7.64 -6.29
C LYS A 113 15.10 -7.34 -5.37
N GLY A 114 15.21 -6.29 -4.54
CA GLY A 114 14.19 -5.97 -3.53
C GLY A 114 14.33 -6.81 -2.26
N ALA A 115 13.22 -7.17 -1.65
CA ALA A 115 13.17 -7.97 -0.43
C ALA A 115 13.11 -9.48 -0.77
N ILE A 116 14.02 -10.25 -0.19
CA ILE A 116 14.10 -11.71 -0.32
C ILE A 116 13.76 -12.30 1.03
N PHE A 117 12.73 -13.14 1.09
CA PHE A 117 12.23 -13.69 2.36
C PHE A 117 11.58 -15.05 2.18
N ASN A 118 11.40 -15.76 3.30
CA ASN A 118 10.64 -16.99 3.33
C ASN A 118 9.25 -16.71 3.96
N SER A 119 8.21 -17.25 3.35
CA SER A 119 6.85 -17.18 3.88
C SER A 119 6.78 -17.82 5.27
N HIS A 120 6.13 -17.14 6.19
CA HIS A 120 5.88 -17.67 7.54
C HIS A 120 4.80 -18.76 7.57
N VAL A 121 4.08 -18.97 6.46
CA VAL A 121 2.98 -19.95 6.35
C VAL A 121 3.49 -21.31 5.90
N ASP A 122 4.32 -21.35 4.86
CA ASP A 122 4.74 -22.58 4.17
C ASP A 122 6.26 -22.64 3.91
N GLY A 123 7.02 -21.66 4.39
CA GLY A 123 8.47 -21.59 4.21
C GLY A 123 8.94 -21.28 2.78
N LYS A 124 8.02 -21.11 1.83
CA LYS A 124 8.35 -20.82 0.43
C LYS A 124 9.12 -19.51 0.31
N LYS A 125 10.16 -19.53 -0.52
CA LYS A 125 10.99 -18.35 -0.79
C LYS A 125 10.31 -17.42 -1.77
N PHE A 126 10.29 -16.12 -1.44
CA PHE A 126 9.74 -15.04 -2.26
C PHE A 126 10.79 -13.98 -2.56
N TYR A 127 10.60 -13.33 -3.70
CA TYR A 127 11.35 -12.17 -4.15
C TYR A 127 10.33 -11.06 -4.41
N LEU A 128 10.37 -10.02 -3.62
CA LEU A 128 9.47 -8.87 -3.74
C LEU A 128 10.29 -7.66 -4.18
N SER A 129 10.39 -7.45 -5.49
CA SER A 129 10.96 -6.23 -6.05
C SER A 129 9.92 -5.10 -6.09
N PRO A 130 10.32 -3.83 -6.31
CA PRO A 130 9.39 -2.74 -6.54
C PRO A 130 8.40 -3.04 -7.66
N GLU A 131 8.85 -3.63 -8.76
CA GLU A 131 8.02 -3.99 -9.90
C GLU A 131 7.01 -5.09 -9.56
N GLU A 132 7.46 -6.12 -8.82
CA GLU A 132 6.58 -7.21 -8.43
C GLU A 132 5.53 -6.75 -7.41
N SER A 133 5.90 -5.88 -6.45
CA SER A 133 4.94 -5.25 -5.53
C SER A 133 3.85 -4.49 -6.29
N ILE A 134 4.22 -3.64 -7.25
CA ILE A 134 3.26 -2.90 -8.08
C ILE A 134 2.37 -3.86 -8.89
N LYS A 135 2.95 -4.87 -9.53
CA LYS A 135 2.21 -5.89 -10.29
C LYS A 135 1.18 -6.62 -9.43
N ILE A 136 1.56 -6.99 -8.20
CA ILE A 136 0.65 -7.63 -7.25
C ILE A 136 -0.50 -6.68 -6.89
N GLN A 137 -0.21 -5.45 -6.47
CA GLN A 137 -1.21 -4.46 -6.09
C GLN A 137 -2.18 -4.12 -7.24
N LEU A 138 -1.67 -3.98 -8.46
CA LEU A 138 -2.51 -3.80 -9.67
C LEU A 138 -3.36 -5.05 -9.94
N GLY A 139 -2.80 -6.24 -9.75
CA GLY A 139 -3.52 -7.50 -9.87
C GLY A 139 -4.60 -7.71 -8.80
N LEU A 140 -4.41 -7.17 -7.59
CA LEU A 140 -5.43 -7.07 -6.55
C LEU A 140 -6.56 -6.09 -6.92
N ASN A 141 -6.36 -5.28 -7.94
CA ASN A 141 -7.25 -4.23 -8.42
C ASN A 141 -7.47 -3.09 -7.42
N SER A 142 -6.45 -2.73 -6.64
CA SER A 142 -6.50 -1.62 -5.68
C SER A 142 -6.71 -0.28 -6.37
N ASP A 143 -7.40 0.65 -5.72
CA ASP A 143 -7.59 2.02 -6.22
C ASP A 143 -6.38 2.91 -5.95
N ILE A 144 -5.74 2.69 -4.79
CA ILE A 144 -4.51 3.35 -4.39
C ILE A 144 -3.43 2.29 -4.15
N VAL A 145 -2.32 2.46 -4.82
CA VAL A 145 -1.13 1.59 -4.81
C VAL A 145 0.01 2.32 -4.11
N MET A 146 0.75 1.65 -3.25
CA MET A 146 1.90 2.24 -2.57
C MET A 146 3.21 1.88 -3.26
N ILE A 147 4.15 2.83 -3.31
CA ILE A 147 5.53 2.52 -3.66
C ILE A 147 6.13 1.51 -2.68
N MET A 148 7.10 0.72 -3.14
CA MET A 148 7.88 -0.10 -2.22
C MET A 148 8.91 0.76 -1.50
N ASP A 149 9.03 0.57 -0.19
CA ASP A 149 9.99 1.26 0.66
C ASP A 149 10.74 0.28 1.58
N GLU A 150 11.89 0.69 2.06
CA GLU A 150 12.56 0.04 3.18
C GLU A 150 12.18 0.77 4.46
N CYS A 151 11.58 0.05 5.41
CA CYS A 151 11.21 0.58 6.70
C CYS A 151 12.32 0.26 7.73
N PRO A 152 13.16 1.23 8.12
CA PRO A 152 14.22 1.00 9.11
C PRO A 152 13.63 0.72 10.48
N LYS A 153 14.40 0.05 11.34
CA LYS A 153 14.00 -0.18 12.73
C LYS A 153 13.90 1.15 13.48
N LYS A 154 13.06 1.17 14.50
CA LYS A 154 12.95 2.31 15.40
C LYS A 154 14.29 2.55 16.11
N ASN A 155 14.70 3.81 16.20
CA ASN A 155 15.94 4.26 16.87
C ASN A 155 17.26 3.91 16.14
N GLU A 156 17.23 3.68 14.83
CA GLU A 156 18.45 3.60 14.02
C GLU A 156 19.15 4.97 13.96
N ASP A 157 20.48 4.94 13.77
CA ASP A 157 21.26 6.15 13.63
C ASP A 157 20.97 6.92 12.31
N TYR A 158 21.47 8.15 12.24
CA TYR A 158 21.28 9.04 11.09
C TYR A 158 21.72 8.41 9.76
N ASN A 159 22.90 7.75 9.73
CA ASN A 159 23.46 7.20 8.51
C ASN A 159 22.64 6.00 7.99
N LEU A 160 22.17 5.16 8.90
CA LEU A 160 21.28 4.03 8.56
C LEU A 160 19.94 4.53 8.05
N ILE A 161 19.33 5.52 8.72
CA ILE A 161 18.07 6.16 8.26
C ILE A 161 18.25 6.79 6.87
N LYS A 162 19.34 7.53 6.67
CA LYS A 162 19.66 8.14 5.36
C LYS A 162 19.80 7.09 4.27
N LYS A 163 20.56 6.01 4.54
CA LYS A 163 20.76 4.90 3.59
C LYS A 163 19.43 4.21 3.23
N SER A 164 18.58 3.97 4.21
CA SER A 164 17.24 3.39 4.02
C SER A 164 16.35 4.32 3.19
N MET A 165 16.38 5.62 3.48
CA MET A 165 15.66 6.62 2.70
C MET A 165 16.14 6.67 1.24
N ASP A 166 17.45 6.68 0.99
CA ASP A 166 18.04 6.69 -0.36
C ASP A 166 17.63 5.43 -1.15
N LEU A 167 17.58 4.26 -0.48
CA LEU A 167 17.07 3.02 -1.08
C LEU A 167 15.59 3.11 -1.40
N SER A 168 14.79 3.66 -0.48
CA SER A 168 13.35 3.85 -0.68
C SER A 168 13.06 4.81 -1.83
N LEU A 169 13.85 5.88 -1.99
CA LEU A 169 13.75 6.80 -3.13
C LEU A 169 14.09 6.09 -4.46
N TYR A 170 15.14 5.27 -4.47
CA TYR A 170 15.48 4.47 -5.65
C TYR A 170 14.37 3.50 -6.01
N TRP A 171 13.78 2.80 -5.04
CA TRP A 171 12.65 1.89 -5.26
C TRP A 171 11.37 2.62 -5.65
N ALA A 172 11.17 3.85 -5.17
CA ALA A 172 10.05 4.69 -5.58
C ALA A 172 10.07 5.02 -7.08
N LEU A 173 11.25 5.31 -7.63
CA LEU A 173 11.42 5.54 -9.07
C LEU A 173 11.08 4.29 -9.89
N ARG A 174 11.53 3.12 -9.45
CA ARG A 174 11.21 1.83 -10.07
C ARG A 174 9.73 1.52 -9.99
N SER A 175 9.13 1.71 -8.80
CA SER A 175 7.67 1.57 -8.59
C SER A 175 6.87 2.47 -9.52
N LYS A 176 7.28 3.75 -9.65
CA LYS A 176 6.63 4.70 -10.56
C LYS A 176 6.72 4.26 -12.02
N LYS A 177 7.87 3.76 -12.45
CA LYS A 177 8.06 3.22 -13.80
C LYS A 177 7.17 2.00 -14.05
N ALA A 178 7.11 1.07 -13.10
CA ALA A 178 6.28 -0.13 -13.18
C ALA A 178 4.78 0.18 -13.14
N PHE A 179 4.36 1.19 -12.36
CA PHE A 179 2.97 1.62 -12.30
C PHE A 179 2.46 2.20 -13.64
N GLY A 180 3.31 2.93 -14.36
CA GLY A 180 2.99 3.48 -15.68
C GLY A 180 1.82 4.47 -15.67
N LYS A 181 1.01 4.44 -16.72
CA LYS A 181 -0.16 5.31 -16.88
C LYS A 181 -1.44 4.57 -16.45
N ASN A 182 -1.99 4.92 -15.29
CA ASN A 182 -3.23 4.36 -14.75
C ASN A 182 -4.16 5.52 -14.32
N PRO A 183 -4.97 6.09 -15.22
CA PRO A 183 -5.73 7.32 -14.94
C PRO A 183 -6.82 7.16 -13.88
N HIS A 184 -7.21 5.94 -13.55
CA HIS A 184 -8.26 5.61 -12.58
C HIS A 184 -7.72 5.12 -11.23
N LYS A 185 -6.39 5.04 -11.10
CA LYS A 185 -5.69 4.59 -9.89
C LYS A 185 -4.64 5.61 -9.50
N ALA A 186 -4.22 5.61 -8.23
CA ALA A 186 -3.12 6.45 -7.79
C ALA A 186 -1.94 5.62 -7.28
N LEU A 187 -0.74 6.14 -7.49
CA LEU A 187 0.47 5.69 -6.82
C LEU A 187 0.83 6.70 -5.73
N PHE A 188 0.86 6.25 -4.49
CA PHE A 188 1.23 7.08 -3.36
C PHE A 188 2.70 6.85 -2.98
N GLY A 189 3.38 7.96 -2.69
CA GLY A 189 4.72 7.97 -2.11
C GLY A 189 4.69 7.90 -0.59
N ILE A 190 5.85 7.63 0.00
CA ILE A 190 6.06 7.54 1.44
C ILE A 190 7.16 8.52 1.82
N VAL A 191 6.91 9.38 2.80
CA VAL A 191 7.91 10.28 3.36
C VAL A 191 8.74 9.48 4.38
N GLN A 192 10.03 9.33 4.10
CA GLN A 192 11.01 8.67 4.97
C GLN A 192 11.85 9.74 5.71
N GLY A 193 12.91 9.34 6.40
CA GLY A 193 13.84 10.23 7.11
C GLY A 193 13.78 10.14 8.64
N GLY A 194 12.99 9.20 9.19
CA GLY A 194 12.91 8.94 10.62
C GLY A 194 12.51 10.18 11.42
N LEU A 195 13.29 10.52 12.45
CA LEU A 195 13.09 11.71 13.27
C LEU A 195 14.00 12.90 12.87
N PHE A 196 14.76 12.75 11.78
CA PHE A 196 15.70 13.76 11.32
C PHE A 196 14.99 14.75 10.39
N LYS A 197 14.90 16.02 10.82
CA LYS A 197 14.15 17.06 10.09
C LYS A 197 14.73 17.36 8.70
N ASP A 198 16.05 17.31 8.58
CA ASP A 198 16.79 17.56 7.34
C ASP A 198 16.62 16.45 6.30
N LEU A 199 16.27 15.22 6.74
CA LEU A 199 15.96 14.10 5.85
C LEU A 199 14.49 14.07 5.41
N ARG A 200 13.60 14.80 6.08
CA ARG A 200 12.16 14.86 5.80
C ARG A 200 11.79 16.09 5.01
#